data_e06f9c01fb082ea4d44aac056a65fbee
#
_entry.id   e06f9c01fb082ea4d44aac056a65fbee
#
_cell.length_a   1.000
_cell.length_b   1.000
_cell.length_c   1.000
_cell.angle_alpha   90.00
_cell.angle_beta   90.00
_cell.angle_gamma   90.00
#
_symmetry.space_group_name_H-M   'P 1'
#
loop_
_entity.id
_entity.type
_entity.pdbx_description
1 polymer ?
#
loop_
_entity_poly.entity_id
_entity_poly.type
_entity_poly.pdbx_seq_one_letter_code
_entity_poly.pdbx_strand_id
1 'polypeptide(L)'
;MISQHAFTLNDLTLSYGKNVIVDNLSTKIKAGKLTALIGPNGSGKSTLLKSLVKLIPSNSGDIWLEDNVSAKKLNSKQLAQRVSMLPQSPVTPEGVTVKDLVGFGRAPYLNALGTLTEQDKWHINEAMRQTEIIEFADRPIAALSGGQRQRVWIAMILAQDTKTVLLDEPTTYLDLAHQYELLDILQNLVNKGKSVVVVLHDLNQACRYADELIVMKSGQIYDQGSPVNTFTEPMLSEVFSLNARIIDDPETDTPMAIPRRLQTSMTTCN
;
A
#
# COMPACT_ATOMS: atom_id res chain seq x y z
N MET A 1 -1.30 -11.85 23.89
CA MET A 1 -2.35 -11.89 22.85
C MET A 1 -1.85 -11.09 21.67
N ILE A 2 -1.76 -11.71 20.49
CA ILE A 2 -1.42 -11.00 19.25
C ILE A 2 -2.60 -10.07 18.97
N SER A 3 -2.35 -8.78 18.73
CA SER A 3 -3.40 -7.83 18.36
C SER A 3 -4.08 -8.28 17.06
N GLN A 4 -5.40 -8.21 17.01
CA GLN A 4 -6.17 -8.57 15.81
C GLN A 4 -6.07 -7.49 14.70
N HIS A 5 -5.55 -6.30 15.02
CA HIS A 5 -5.52 -5.16 14.10
C HIS A 5 -4.12 -4.56 14.00
N ALA A 6 -3.66 -4.31 12.77
CA ALA A 6 -2.44 -3.58 12.48
C ALA A 6 -2.59 -2.09 12.85
N PHE A 7 -3.78 -1.54 12.57
CA PHE A 7 -4.17 -0.20 12.96
C PHE A 7 -5.61 -0.14 13.47
N THR A 8 -5.85 0.74 14.44
CA THR A 8 -7.19 1.21 14.82
C THR A 8 -7.21 2.73 14.71
N LEU A 9 -8.13 3.26 13.94
CA LEU A 9 -8.34 4.69 13.68
C LEU A 9 -9.65 5.10 14.35
N ASN A 10 -9.61 6.17 15.14
CA ASN A 10 -10.79 6.68 15.84
C ASN A 10 -10.98 8.17 15.51
N ASP A 11 -12.10 8.50 14.89
CA ASP A 11 -12.57 9.85 14.58
C ASP A 11 -11.52 10.72 13.90
N LEU A 12 -10.76 10.11 12.96
CA LEU A 12 -9.61 10.71 12.32
C LEU A 12 -10.03 11.75 11.29
N THR A 13 -9.55 12.99 11.46
CA THR A 13 -9.72 14.06 10.49
C THR A 13 -8.36 14.51 9.96
N LEU A 14 -8.23 14.57 8.62
CA LEU A 14 -7.00 14.95 7.92
C LEU A 14 -7.29 16.08 6.94
N SER A 15 -6.41 17.08 6.88
CA SER A 15 -6.55 18.22 5.96
C SER A 15 -5.22 18.72 5.40
N TYR A 16 -5.28 19.35 4.24
CA TYR A 16 -4.22 20.20 3.70
C TYR A 16 -4.65 21.65 3.82
N GLY A 17 -4.05 22.35 4.78
CA GLY A 17 -4.46 23.72 5.12
C GLY A 17 -5.93 23.73 5.57
N LYS A 18 -6.80 24.43 4.83
CA LYS A 18 -8.24 24.52 5.14
C LYS A 18 -9.10 23.42 4.49
N ASN A 19 -8.52 22.64 3.57
CA ASN A 19 -9.27 21.61 2.85
C ASN A 19 -9.25 20.30 3.62
N VAL A 20 -10.39 19.89 4.17
CA VAL A 20 -10.60 18.58 4.79
C VAL A 20 -10.65 17.53 3.69
N ILE A 21 -9.80 16.50 3.80
CA ILE A 21 -9.69 15.39 2.84
C ILE A 21 -10.28 14.11 3.40
N VAL A 22 -10.07 13.87 4.69
CA VAL A 22 -10.68 12.76 5.44
C VAL A 22 -11.36 13.38 6.63
N ASP A 23 -12.64 13.06 6.84
CA ASP A 23 -13.45 13.67 7.88
C ASP A 23 -14.05 12.61 8.81
N ASN A 24 -13.69 12.70 10.10
CA ASN A 24 -14.24 11.85 11.18
C ASN A 24 -14.24 10.35 10.85
N LEU A 25 -13.14 9.84 10.30
CA LEU A 25 -13.01 8.45 9.84
C LEU A 25 -12.60 7.53 10.99
N SER A 26 -13.40 6.48 11.21
CA SER A 26 -13.09 5.42 12.16
C SER A 26 -13.05 4.07 11.44
N THR A 27 -11.97 3.31 11.64
CA THR A 27 -11.82 1.97 11.05
C THR A 27 -10.78 1.14 11.78
N LYS A 28 -10.76 -0.16 11.48
CA LYS A 28 -9.76 -1.11 11.95
C LYS A 28 -9.18 -1.87 10.77
N ILE A 29 -7.86 -1.86 10.63
CA ILE A 29 -7.13 -2.61 9.61
C ILE A 29 -6.60 -3.88 10.25
N LYS A 30 -6.91 -5.04 9.68
CA LYS A 30 -6.55 -6.35 10.25
C LYS A 30 -5.04 -6.60 10.23
N ALA A 31 -4.54 -7.24 11.30
CA ALA A 31 -3.15 -7.70 11.35
C ALA A 31 -2.96 -8.99 10.56
N GLY A 32 -1.78 -9.18 9.94
CA GLY A 32 -1.42 -10.37 9.19
C GLY A 32 -2.27 -10.60 7.95
N LYS A 33 -2.81 -9.53 7.35
CA LYS A 33 -3.68 -9.57 6.18
C LYS A 33 -3.21 -8.58 5.11
N LEU A 34 -3.59 -8.85 3.85
CA LEU A 34 -3.49 -7.88 2.77
C LEU A 34 -4.79 -7.09 2.70
N THR A 35 -4.71 -5.81 3.02
CA THR A 35 -5.83 -4.87 2.92
C THR A 35 -5.62 -3.96 1.71
N ALA A 36 -6.52 -3.99 0.74
CA ALA A 36 -6.49 -3.06 -0.38
C ALA A 36 -7.38 -1.84 -0.12
N LEU A 37 -6.81 -0.64 -0.23
CA LEU A 37 -7.55 0.61 -0.27
C LEU A 37 -7.92 0.91 -1.72
N ILE A 38 -9.22 0.94 -2.02
CA ILE A 38 -9.76 1.26 -3.33
C ILE A 38 -10.70 2.47 -3.26
N GLY A 39 -10.92 3.12 -4.37
CA GLY A 39 -11.78 4.31 -4.46
C GLY A 39 -11.35 5.23 -5.60
N PRO A 40 -12.19 6.18 -6.05
CA PRO A 40 -11.85 7.11 -7.11
C PRO A 40 -10.69 8.04 -6.72
N ASN A 41 -10.13 8.71 -7.72
CA ASN A 41 -9.11 9.73 -7.48
C ASN A 41 -9.67 10.84 -6.58
N GLY A 42 -8.86 11.31 -5.64
CA GLY A 42 -9.28 12.33 -4.67
C GLY A 42 -10.13 11.80 -3.51
N SER A 43 -10.38 10.49 -3.38
CA SER A 43 -11.16 9.95 -2.25
C SER A 43 -10.43 9.94 -0.90
N GLY A 44 -9.13 10.30 -0.86
CA GLY A 44 -8.37 10.40 0.38
C GLY A 44 -7.44 9.24 0.70
N LYS A 45 -7.33 8.20 -0.16
CA LYS A 45 -6.51 6.97 0.08
C LYS A 45 -5.06 7.28 0.45
N SER A 46 -4.33 8.00 -0.41
CA SER A 46 -2.93 8.36 -0.17
C SER A 46 -2.75 9.26 1.05
N THR A 47 -3.73 10.13 1.32
CA THR A 47 -3.73 11.00 2.51
C THR A 47 -3.87 10.16 3.78
N LEU A 48 -4.80 9.20 3.78
CA LEU A 48 -4.97 8.26 4.87
C LEU A 48 -3.68 7.45 5.08
N LEU A 49 -3.12 6.87 4.01
CA LEU A 49 -1.91 6.05 4.11
C LEU A 49 -0.72 6.84 4.69
N LYS A 50 -0.51 8.08 4.22
CA LYS A 50 0.54 8.98 4.71
C LYS A 50 0.37 9.37 6.18
N SER A 51 -0.88 9.46 6.66
CA SER A 51 -1.16 9.77 8.06
C SER A 51 -0.74 8.64 9.01
N LEU A 52 -0.83 7.37 8.58
CA LEU A 52 -0.43 6.21 9.37
C LEU A 52 1.05 6.21 9.74
N VAL A 53 1.90 6.87 8.95
CA VAL A 53 3.34 7.07 9.21
C VAL A 53 3.67 8.50 9.62
N LYS A 54 2.68 9.33 9.96
CA LYS A 54 2.83 10.72 10.41
C LYS A 54 3.50 11.65 9.39
N LEU A 55 3.48 11.32 8.09
CA LEU A 55 3.87 12.24 7.03
C LEU A 55 2.86 13.37 6.85
N ILE A 56 1.59 13.11 7.21
CA ILE A 56 0.54 14.10 7.31
C ILE A 56 0.04 14.06 8.75
N PRO A 57 0.08 15.19 9.48
CA PRO A 57 -0.44 15.25 10.84
C PRO A 57 -1.97 15.14 10.85
N SER A 58 -2.53 14.47 11.84
CA SER A 58 -3.97 14.48 12.07
C SER A 58 -4.41 15.82 12.71
N ASN A 59 -5.52 16.37 12.22
CA ASN A 59 -6.17 17.53 12.83
C ASN A 59 -6.89 17.12 14.13
N SER A 60 -7.57 15.97 14.09
CA SER A 60 -8.22 15.35 15.26
C SER A 60 -8.19 13.83 15.14
N GLY A 61 -8.64 13.14 16.18
CA GLY A 61 -8.69 11.68 16.24
C GLY A 61 -7.37 11.04 16.61
N ASP A 62 -7.36 9.72 16.67
CA ASP A 62 -6.22 8.92 17.11
C ASP A 62 -5.94 7.75 16.18
N ILE A 63 -4.64 7.45 16.03
CA ILE A 63 -4.11 6.28 15.31
C ILE A 63 -3.40 5.41 16.33
N TRP A 64 -3.85 4.15 16.43
CA TRP A 64 -3.28 3.14 17.31
C TRP A 64 -2.67 2.02 16.47
N LEU A 65 -1.47 1.57 16.83
CA LEU A 65 -0.77 0.47 16.20
C LEU A 65 -1.14 -0.89 16.86
N GLU A 66 -0.68 -1.98 16.27
CA GLU A 66 -0.95 -3.38 16.63
C GLU A 66 -0.80 -3.67 18.13
N ASP A 67 0.18 -3.09 18.81
CA ASP A 67 0.48 -3.28 20.23
C ASP A 67 -0.28 -2.29 21.15
N ASN A 68 -1.38 -1.72 20.66
CA ASN A 68 -2.17 -0.69 21.34
C ASN A 68 -1.34 0.54 21.77
N VAL A 69 -0.32 0.85 21.00
CA VAL A 69 0.49 2.05 21.17
C VAL A 69 -0.04 3.16 20.27
N SER A 70 -0.39 4.30 20.85
CA SER A 70 -0.80 5.47 20.07
C SER A 70 0.40 5.99 19.25
N ALA A 71 0.17 6.23 17.95
CA ALA A 71 1.17 6.83 17.06
C ALA A 71 1.68 8.18 17.60
N LYS A 72 0.86 8.94 18.33
CA LYS A 72 1.26 10.23 18.93
C LYS A 72 2.40 10.08 19.93
N LYS A 73 2.52 8.92 20.60
CA LYS A 73 3.57 8.63 21.62
C LYS A 73 4.89 8.18 21.00
N LEU A 74 4.93 7.81 19.74
CA LEU A 74 6.12 7.33 19.05
C LEU A 74 6.86 8.48 18.37
N ASN A 75 8.19 8.53 18.51
CA ASN A 75 9.01 9.37 17.66
C ASN A 75 9.16 8.73 16.26
N SER A 76 9.72 9.48 15.29
CA SER A 76 9.82 9.02 13.89
C SER A 76 10.62 7.73 13.75
N LYS A 77 11.72 7.55 14.53
CA LYS A 77 12.54 6.34 14.53
C LYS A 77 11.77 5.13 15.05
N GLN A 78 11.07 5.28 16.15
CA GLN A 78 10.24 4.22 16.75
C GLN A 78 9.09 3.79 15.85
N LEU A 79 8.46 4.75 15.16
CA LEU A 79 7.39 4.46 14.19
C LEU A 79 7.96 3.73 12.97
N ALA A 80 9.09 4.20 12.41
CA ALA A 80 9.75 3.58 11.27
C ALA A 80 10.29 2.16 11.55
N GLN A 81 10.50 1.78 12.82
CA GLN A 81 10.81 0.40 13.21
C GLN A 81 9.57 -0.53 13.23
N ARG A 82 8.37 0.02 13.13
CA ARG A 82 7.10 -0.73 13.16
C ARG A 82 6.40 -0.75 11.81
N VAL A 83 6.48 0.36 11.08
CA VAL A 83 5.75 0.57 9.83
C VAL A 83 6.70 1.11 8.78
N SER A 84 6.75 0.46 7.63
CA SER A 84 7.43 0.96 6.44
C SER A 84 6.40 1.47 5.42
N MET A 85 6.81 2.43 4.59
CA MET A 85 5.93 2.99 3.55
C MET A 85 6.69 3.24 2.25
N LEU A 86 6.11 2.76 1.14
CA LEU A 86 6.50 3.14 -0.21
C LEU A 86 5.51 4.21 -0.72
N PRO A 87 5.95 5.44 -0.96
CA PRO A 87 5.10 6.47 -1.55
C PRO A 87 4.92 6.23 -3.06
N GLN A 88 3.88 6.82 -3.66
CA GLN A 88 3.55 6.71 -5.08
C GLN A 88 4.69 7.09 -6.02
N SER A 89 5.44 8.13 -5.70
CA SER A 89 6.55 8.65 -6.51
C SER A 89 7.79 8.88 -5.64
N PRO A 90 8.55 7.81 -5.36
CA PRO A 90 9.76 7.95 -4.56
C PRO A 90 10.86 8.67 -5.36
N VAL A 91 11.55 9.61 -4.71
CA VAL A 91 12.66 10.36 -5.33
C VAL A 91 13.95 9.53 -5.20
N THR A 92 14.54 9.21 -6.33
CA THR A 92 15.84 8.51 -6.36
C THR A 92 16.98 9.53 -6.19
N PRO A 93 17.83 9.40 -5.17
CA PRO A 93 18.99 10.26 -5.04
C PRO A 93 19.99 10.00 -6.19
N GLU A 94 20.70 11.04 -6.61
CA GLU A 94 21.74 10.92 -7.64
C GLU A 94 22.97 10.19 -7.10
N GLY A 95 23.62 9.39 -7.96
CA GLY A 95 24.90 8.77 -7.67
C GLY A 95 24.86 7.57 -6.72
N VAL A 96 23.67 7.09 -6.31
CA VAL A 96 23.53 5.90 -5.43
C VAL A 96 23.44 4.61 -6.22
N THR A 97 24.02 3.55 -5.68
CA THR A 97 23.86 2.17 -6.19
C THR A 97 22.57 1.54 -5.68
N VAL A 98 22.19 0.41 -6.26
CA VAL A 98 21.06 -0.43 -5.79
C VAL A 98 21.23 -0.77 -4.32
N LYS A 99 22.41 -1.27 -3.92
CA LYS A 99 22.72 -1.66 -2.55
C LYS A 99 22.62 -0.49 -1.57
N ASP A 100 23.07 0.70 -1.99
CA ASP A 100 22.97 1.91 -1.15
C ASP A 100 21.53 2.28 -0.88
N LEU A 101 20.67 2.29 -1.94
CA LEU A 101 19.25 2.61 -1.79
C LEU A 101 18.54 1.59 -0.90
N VAL A 102 18.78 0.30 -1.11
CA VAL A 102 18.21 -0.75 -0.25
C VAL A 102 18.69 -0.58 1.20
N GLY A 103 19.95 -0.17 1.38
CA GLY A 103 20.55 0.14 2.67
C GLY A 103 19.83 1.27 3.43
N PHE A 104 19.21 2.23 2.75
CA PHE A 104 18.40 3.28 3.40
C PHE A 104 17.22 2.70 4.20
N GLY A 105 16.72 1.51 3.84
CA GLY A 105 15.73 0.80 4.64
C GLY A 105 16.20 0.50 6.06
N ARG A 106 17.52 0.43 6.30
CA ARG A 106 18.08 0.19 7.64
C ARG A 106 18.30 1.46 8.46
N ALA A 107 18.03 2.66 7.90
CA ALA A 107 18.21 3.93 8.62
C ALA A 107 17.56 3.97 10.02
N PRO A 108 16.36 3.40 10.28
CA PRO A 108 15.79 3.38 11.62
C PRO A 108 16.56 2.56 12.65
N TYR A 109 17.49 1.70 12.22
CA TYR A 109 18.26 0.79 13.09
C TYR A 109 19.69 1.26 13.32
N LEU A 110 20.17 2.23 12.53
CA LEU A 110 21.54 2.73 12.65
C LEU A 110 21.83 3.25 14.06
N ASN A 111 23.04 2.95 14.53
CA ASN A 111 23.57 3.49 15.77
C ASN A 111 23.96 4.98 15.64
N ALA A 112 24.46 5.59 16.71
CA ALA A 112 24.87 7.00 16.71
C ALA A 112 26.01 7.32 15.72
N LEU A 113 26.79 6.30 15.30
CA LEU A 113 27.87 6.45 14.32
C LEU A 113 27.39 6.24 12.88
N GLY A 114 26.10 5.92 12.65
CA GLY A 114 25.55 5.68 11.33
C GLY A 114 26.06 4.41 10.62
N THR A 115 26.63 3.45 11.37
CA THR A 115 27.24 2.24 10.81
C THR A 115 26.26 1.09 10.72
N LEU A 116 26.30 0.35 9.59
CA LEU A 116 25.56 -0.89 9.38
C LEU A 116 26.23 -2.05 10.14
N THR A 117 25.42 -2.82 10.85
CA THR A 117 25.85 -4.09 11.48
C THR A 117 25.83 -5.23 10.44
N GLU A 118 26.42 -6.38 10.78
CA GLU A 118 26.35 -7.58 9.92
C GLU A 118 24.89 -8.05 9.73
N GLN A 119 24.05 -7.87 10.75
CA GLN A 119 22.62 -8.16 10.65
C GLN A 119 21.92 -7.21 9.65
N ASP A 120 22.27 -5.93 9.64
CA ASP A 120 21.72 -4.99 8.64
C ASP A 120 22.14 -5.36 7.22
N LYS A 121 23.40 -5.75 7.01
CA LYS A 121 23.89 -6.23 5.72
C LYS A 121 23.16 -7.49 5.27
N TRP A 122 22.85 -8.39 6.20
CA TRP A 122 22.05 -9.58 5.91
C TRP A 122 20.64 -9.21 5.42
N HIS A 123 19.93 -8.29 6.14
CA HIS A 123 18.61 -7.82 5.72
C HIS A 123 18.62 -7.16 4.34
N ILE A 124 19.65 -6.35 4.03
CA ILE A 124 19.83 -5.72 2.72
C ILE A 124 19.99 -6.77 1.63
N ASN A 125 20.89 -7.74 1.83
CA ASN A 125 21.14 -8.79 0.82
C ASN A 125 19.91 -9.69 0.63
N GLU A 126 19.22 -10.05 1.72
CA GLU A 126 18.03 -10.88 1.67
C GLU A 126 16.87 -10.17 0.95
N ALA A 127 16.67 -8.88 1.21
CA ALA A 127 15.69 -8.08 0.49
C ALA A 127 15.97 -8.01 -1.02
N MET A 128 17.25 -7.82 -1.40
CA MET A 128 17.64 -7.83 -2.82
C MET A 128 17.44 -9.19 -3.48
N ARG A 129 17.61 -10.31 -2.76
CA ARG A 129 17.31 -11.66 -3.29
C ARG A 129 15.81 -11.86 -3.49
N GLN A 130 14.99 -11.48 -2.49
CA GLN A 130 13.53 -11.63 -2.56
C GLN A 130 12.88 -10.84 -3.70
N THR A 131 13.53 -9.79 -4.16
CA THR A 131 13.09 -8.95 -5.29
C THR A 131 13.88 -9.19 -6.57
N GLU A 132 14.74 -10.21 -6.60
CA GLU A 132 15.53 -10.63 -7.78
C GLU A 132 16.40 -9.52 -8.39
N ILE A 133 17.00 -8.68 -7.52
CA ILE A 133 17.87 -7.57 -7.96
C ILE A 133 19.29 -7.65 -7.42
N ILE A 134 19.65 -8.74 -6.77
CA ILE A 134 20.98 -8.91 -6.15
C ILE A 134 22.13 -8.79 -7.16
N GLU A 135 21.93 -9.20 -8.39
CA GLU A 135 22.92 -9.09 -9.47
C GLU A 135 23.21 -7.64 -9.90
N PHE A 136 22.31 -6.71 -9.55
CA PHE A 136 22.44 -5.29 -9.85
C PHE A 136 22.98 -4.48 -8.65
N ALA A 137 23.40 -5.12 -7.56
CA ALA A 137 23.70 -4.47 -6.27
C ALA A 137 24.64 -3.24 -6.41
N ASP A 138 25.66 -3.35 -7.23
CA ASP A 138 26.67 -2.29 -7.42
C ASP A 138 26.37 -1.37 -8.63
N ARG A 139 25.24 -1.60 -9.33
CA ARG A 139 24.83 -0.73 -10.44
C ARG A 139 24.21 0.58 -9.94
N PRO A 140 24.49 1.71 -10.62
CA PRO A 140 23.75 2.95 -10.39
C PRO A 140 22.26 2.75 -10.70
N ILE A 141 21.37 3.27 -9.84
CA ILE A 141 19.91 3.15 -10.02
C ILE A 141 19.44 3.79 -11.33
N ALA A 142 20.10 4.87 -11.75
CA ALA A 142 19.80 5.54 -13.01
C ALA A 142 19.95 4.66 -14.26
N ALA A 143 20.77 3.59 -14.18
CA ALA A 143 21.01 2.64 -15.27
C ALA A 143 19.96 1.50 -15.33
N LEU A 144 18.98 1.48 -14.43
CA LEU A 144 17.96 0.43 -14.36
C LEU A 144 16.71 0.80 -15.17
N SER A 145 16.00 -0.23 -15.67
CA SER A 145 14.64 -0.06 -16.22
C SER A 145 13.64 0.41 -15.14
N GLY A 146 12.45 0.86 -15.56
CA GLY A 146 11.40 1.27 -14.64
C GLY A 146 10.99 0.16 -13.67
N GLY A 147 10.76 -1.04 -14.18
CA GLY A 147 10.41 -2.21 -13.36
C GLY A 147 11.54 -2.62 -12.40
N GLN A 148 12.80 -2.62 -12.86
CA GLN A 148 13.95 -2.88 -11.99
C GLN A 148 14.05 -1.85 -10.88
N ARG A 149 13.89 -0.55 -11.18
CA ARG A 149 13.86 0.50 -10.14
C ARG A 149 12.76 0.29 -9.13
N GLN A 150 11.57 -0.12 -9.57
CA GLN A 150 10.46 -0.42 -8.65
C GLN A 150 10.81 -1.56 -7.70
N ARG A 151 11.42 -2.64 -8.20
CA ARG A 151 11.91 -3.76 -7.36
C ARG A 151 12.96 -3.29 -6.34
N VAL A 152 13.82 -2.33 -6.67
CA VAL A 152 14.79 -1.73 -5.71
C VAL A 152 14.07 -1.00 -4.58
N TRP A 153 13.04 -0.22 -4.89
CA TRP A 153 12.23 0.46 -3.88
C TRP A 153 11.51 -0.53 -2.96
N ILE A 154 11.00 -1.62 -3.52
CA ILE A 154 10.39 -2.70 -2.73
C ILE A 154 11.44 -3.36 -1.84
N ALA A 155 12.63 -3.66 -2.37
CA ALA A 155 13.74 -4.21 -1.58
C ALA A 155 14.10 -3.29 -0.40
N MET A 156 14.14 -1.98 -0.60
CA MET A 156 14.37 -1.02 0.49
C MET A 156 13.34 -1.15 1.60
N ILE A 157 12.04 -1.25 1.24
CA ILE A 157 10.96 -1.46 2.20
C ILE A 157 11.07 -2.81 2.91
N LEU A 158 11.44 -3.87 2.20
CA LEU A 158 11.66 -5.20 2.79
C LEU A 158 12.87 -5.22 3.72
N ALA A 159 13.96 -4.53 3.35
CA ALA A 159 15.15 -4.41 4.19
C ALA A 159 14.86 -3.71 5.53
N GLN A 160 13.87 -2.84 5.58
CA GLN A 160 13.43 -2.19 6.82
C GLN A 160 12.85 -3.20 7.83
N ASP A 161 12.35 -4.35 7.37
CA ASP A 161 11.85 -5.48 8.16
C ASP A 161 10.85 -5.11 9.25
N THR A 162 9.83 -4.37 8.86
CA THR A 162 8.73 -3.96 9.75
C THR A 162 7.61 -5.00 9.78
N LYS A 163 6.76 -4.96 10.81
CA LYS A 163 5.54 -5.78 10.90
C LYS A 163 4.48 -5.36 9.91
N THR A 164 4.39 -4.07 9.63
CA THR A 164 3.38 -3.50 8.71
C THR A 164 4.06 -2.78 7.56
N VAL A 165 3.58 -3.05 6.35
CA VAL A 165 4.06 -2.47 5.10
C VAL A 165 2.92 -1.71 4.42
N LEU A 166 3.16 -0.45 4.10
CA LEU A 166 2.22 0.42 3.41
C LEU A 166 2.75 0.73 2.01
N LEU A 167 1.90 0.61 0.98
CA LEU A 167 2.29 0.90 -0.40
C LEU A 167 1.23 1.79 -1.06
N ASP A 168 1.67 2.92 -1.57
CA ASP A 168 0.80 3.89 -2.25
C ASP A 168 0.97 3.73 -3.76
N GLU A 169 0.03 3.03 -4.41
CA GLU A 169 -0.01 2.74 -5.85
C GLU A 169 1.28 2.11 -6.42
N PRO A 170 1.77 1.00 -5.84
CA PRO A 170 3.07 0.44 -6.19
C PRO A 170 3.10 -0.20 -7.58
N THR A 171 1.95 -0.47 -8.20
CA THR A 171 1.81 -1.08 -9.54
C THR A 171 1.80 -0.07 -10.67
N THR A 172 1.72 1.22 -10.37
CA THR A 172 1.71 2.30 -11.37
C THR A 172 3.03 2.30 -12.14
N TYR A 173 2.96 2.46 -13.47
CA TYR A 173 4.11 2.42 -14.41
C TYR A 173 4.77 1.05 -14.59
N LEU A 174 4.23 -0.04 -14.04
CA LEU A 174 4.65 -1.41 -14.32
C LEU A 174 3.83 -2.00 -15.47
N ASP A 175 4.45 -2.82 -16.30
CA ASP A 175 3.71 -3.69 -17.21
C ASP A 175 2.95 -4.79 -16.44
N LEU A 176 2.02 -5.44 -17.11
CA LEU A 176 1.10 -6.38 -16.47
C LEU A 176 1.83 -7.51 -15.73
N ALA A 177 2.89 -8.08 -16.32
CA ALA A 177 3.64 -9.18 -15.70
C ALA A 177 4.27 -8.74 -14.39
N HIS A 178 4.97 -7.60 -14.39
CA HIS A 178 5.63 -7.06 -13.19
C HIS A 178 4.63 -6.61 -12.11
N GLN A 179 3.38 -6.21 -12.49
CA GLN A 179 2.34 -5.93 -11.51
C GLN A 179 1.97 -7.19 -10.72
N TYR A 180 1.76 -8.32 -11.40
CA TYR A 180 1.45 -9.59 -10.75
C TYR A 180 2.61 -10.12 -9.90
N GLU A 181 3.84 -10.06 -10.39
CA GLU A 181 5.04 -10.41 -9.60
C GLU A 181 5.13 -9.61 -8.30
N LEU A 182 4.84 -8.31 -8.36
CA LEU A 182 4.79 -7.48 -7.17
C LEU A 182 3.70 -7.93 -6.20
N LEU A 183 2.49 -8.19 -6.69
CA LEU A 183 1.38 -8.63 -5.85
C LEU A 183 1.67 -9.99 -5.20
N ASP A 184 2.36 -10.89 -5.90
CA ASP A 184 2.84 -12.17 -5.35
C ASP A 184 3.88 -11.94 -4.23
N ILE A 185 4.79 -10.98 -4.38
CA ILE A 185 5.71 -10.58 -3.31
C ILE A 185 4.93 -10.10 -2.08
N LEU A 186 3.90 -9.25 -2.26
CA LEU A 186 3.07 -8.76 -1.16
C LEU A 186 2.29 -9.90 -0.47
N GLN A 187 1.75 -10.84 -1.24
CA GLN A 187 1.10 -12.02 -0.70
C GLN A 187 2.07 -12.88 0.12
N ASN A 188 3.31 -13.04 -0.35
CA ASN A 188 4.36 -13.76 0.38
C ASN A 188 4.72 -13.09 1.71
N LEU A 189 4.64 -11.75 1.80
CA LEU A 189 4.82 -11.04 3.08
C LEU A 189 3.70 -11.37 4.08
N VAL A 190 2.46 -11.42 3.60
CA VAL A 190 1.31 -11.81 4.43
C VAL A 190 1.46 -13.25 4.92
N ASN A 191 1.87 -14.16 4.05
CA ASN A 191 2.14 -15.55 4.42
C ASN A 191 3.26 -15.69 5.48
N LYS A 192 4.19 -14.71 5.55
CA LYS A 192 5.21 -14.58 6.61
C LYS A 192 4.70 -13.85 7.86
N GLY A 193 3.40 -13.56 7.96
CA GLY A 193 2.75 -12.92 9.10
C GLY A 193 2.84 -11.40 9.16
N LYS A 194 3.28 -10.73 8.06
CA LYS A 194 3.26 -9.28 7.98
C LYS A 194 1.88 -8.76 7.59
N SER A 195 1.55 -7.55 8.03
CA SER A 195 0.35 -6.83 7.60
C SER A 195 0.70 -5.95 6.40
N VAL A 196 -0.07 -6.01 5.33
CA VAL A 196 0.14 -5.21 4.12
C VAL A 196 -1.08 -4.34 3.87
N VAL A 197 -0.88 -3.04 3.68
CA VAL A 197 -1.92 -2.11 3.25
C VAL A 197 -1.47 -1.49 1.93
N VAL A 198 -2.24 -1.69 0.88
CA VAL A 198 -1.86 -1.26 -0.46
C VAL A 198 -2.99 -0.47 -1.13
N VAL A 199 -2.64 0.65 -1.75
CA VAL A 199 -3.56 1.37 -2.64
C VAL A 199 -3.44 0.76 -4.02
N LEU A 200 -4.54 0.29 -4.58
CA LEU A 200 -4.62 -0.29 -5.92
C LEU A 200 -5.65 0.44 -6.78
N HIS A 201 -5.34 0.60 -8.07
CA HIS A 201 -6.26 1.16 -9.07
C HIS A 201 -7.01 0.07 -9.83
N ASP A 202 -6.38 -1.07 -10.08
CA ASP A 202 -7.03 -2.21 -10.71
C ASP A 202 -7.89 -2.94 -9.68
N LEU A 203 -9.21 -2.86 -9.89
CA LEU A 203 -10.20 -3.42 -8.98
C LEU A 203 -10.17 -4.96 -8.97
N ASN A 204 -9.88 -5.57 -10.12
CA ASN A 204 -9.82 -7.03 -10.22
C ASN A 204 -8.55 -7.56 -9.52
N GLN A 205 -7.42 -6.86 -9.66
CA GLN A 205 -6.22 -7.18 -8.87
C GLN A 205 -6.48 -7.03 -7.37
N ALA A 206 -7.19 -5.98 -6.96
CA ALA A 206 -7.54 -5.79 -5.54
C ALA A 206 -8.39 -6.95 -5.01
N CYS A 207 -9.39 -7.39 -5.77
CA CYS A 207 -10.23 -8.53 -5.38
C CYS A 207 -9.48 -9.86 -5.36
N ARG A 208 -8.57 -10.08 -6.30
CA ARG A 208 -7.80 -11.32 -6.41
C ARG A 208 -6.80 -11.52 -5.27
N TYR A 209 -6.18 -10.44 -4.79
CA TYR A 209 -5.07 -10.52 -3.83
C TYR A 209 -5.44 -10.12 -2.41
N ALA A 210 -6.43 -9.24 -2.21
CA ALA A 210 -6.73 -8.74 -0.88
C ALA A 210 -7.60 -9.70 -0.06
N ASP A 211 -7.24 -9.86 1.20
CA ASP A 211 -8.11 -10.47 2.22
C ASP A 211 -9.26 -9.52 2.60
N GLU A 212 -9.01 -8.21 2.51
CA GLU A 212 -9.96 -7.17 2.91
C GLU A 212 -9.87 -5.97 1.97
N LEU A 213 -11.02 -5.45 1.57
CA LEU A 213 -11.15 -4.19 0.85
C LEU A 213 -11.60 -3.10 1.83
N ILE A 214 -11.01 -1.91 1.71
CA ILE A 214 -11.52 -0.66 2.27
C ILE A 214 -11.86 0.24 1.09
N VAL A 215 -13.14 0.48 0.87
CA VAL A 215 -13.65 1.32 -0.22
C VAL A 215 -13.81 2.75 0.28
N MET A 216 -13.08 3.68 -0.29
CA MET A 216 -13.15 5.10 0.08
C MET A 216 -13.89 5.93 -0.95
N LYS A 217 -14.75 6.83 -0.49
CA LYS A 217 -15.46 7.81 -1.31
C LYS A 217 -15.51 9.15 -0.58
N SER A 218 -15.05 10.22 -1.20
CA SER A 218 -15.15 11.60 -0.67
C SER A 218 -14.64 11.74 0.78
N GLY A 219 -13.49 11.13 1.10
CA GLY A 219 -12.85 11.24 2.41
C GLY A 219 -13.43 10.34 3.51
N GLN A 220 -14.38 9.47 3.17
CA GLN A 220 -15.00 8.53 4.11
C GLN A 220 -14.90 7.09 3.61
N ILE A 221 -15.10 6.13 4.51
CA ILE A 221 -15.25 4.73 4.14
C ILE A 221 -16.69 4.52 3.67
N TYR A 222 -16.83 4.08 2.42
CA TYR A 222 -18.12 3.68 1.86
C TYR A 222 -18.50 2.27 2.33
N ASP A 223 -17.53 1.34 2.31
CA ASP A 223 -17.72 -0.04 2.75
C ASP A 223 -16.36 -0.67 3.12
N GLN A 224 -16.38 -1.72 3.95
CA GLN A 224 -15.20 -2.47 4.36
C GLN A 224 -15.55 -3.92 4.63
N GLY A 225 -14.79 -4.85 4.03
CA GLY A 225 -15.01 -6.27 4.23
C GLY A 225 -14.19 -7.13 3.28
N SER A 226 -14.51 -8.43 3.22
CA SER A 226 -13.92 -9.32 2.22
C SER A 226 -14.34 -8.92 0.81
N PRO A 227 -13.52 -9.21 -0.23
CA PRO A 227 -13.88 -8.92 -1.62
C PRO A 227 -15.28 -9.43 -1.98
N VAL A 228 -15.62 -10.66 -1.57
CA VAL A 228 -16.93 -11.27 -1.86
C VAL A 228 -18.11 -10.46 -1.31
N ASN A 229 -17.94 -9.83 -0.13
CA ASN A 229 -19.02 -9.09 0.51
C ASN A 229 -19.11 -7.63 0.05
N THR A 230 -17.96 -7.03 -0.27
CA THR A 230 -17.83 -5.57 -0.50
C THR A 230 -17.88 -5.23 -2.00
N PHE A 231 -17.35 -6.12 -2.85
CA PHE A 231 -17.23 -5.85 -4.29
C PHE A 231 -18.53 -6.20 -5.02
N THR A 232 -19.45 -5.26 -5.12
CA THR A 232 -20.80 -5.43 -5.65
C THR A 232 -21.08 -4.50 -6.84
N GLU A 233 -22.02 -4.87 -7.72
CA GLU A 233 -22.45 -4.01 -8.85
C GLU A 233 -22.95 -2.63 -8.35
N PRO A 234 -23.76 -2.54 -7.28
CA PRO A 234 -24.13 -1.24 -6.68
C PRO A 234 -22.92 -0.41 -6.24
N MET A 235 -21.95 -1.03 -5.52
CA MET A 235 -20.73 -0.33 -5.10
C MET A 235 -19.95 0.21 -6.30
N LEU A 236 -19.78 -0.59 -7.37
CA LEU A 236 -19.10 -0.15 -8.59
C LEU A 236 -19.80 1.04 -9.24
N SER A 237 -21.14 1.01 -9.30
CA SER A 237 -21.93 2.10 -9.84
C SER A 237 -21.85 3.37 -8.99
N GLU A 238 -22.02 3.24 -7.67
CA GLU A 238 -22.10 4.39 -6.77
C GLU A 238 -20.74 5.03 -6.50
N VAL A 239 -19.69 4.22 -6.32
CA VAL A 239 -18.36 4.72 -5.98
C VAL A 239 -17.54 5.09 -7.20
N PHE A 240 -17.56 4.24 -8.23
CA PHE A 240 -16.71 4.40 -9.42
C PHE A 240 -17.45 4.89 -10.66
N SER A 241 -18.79 5.08 -10.57
CA SER A 241 -19.64 5.37 -11.74
C SER A 241 -19.45 4.33 -12.86
N LEU A 242 -19.18 3.10 -12.50
CA LEU A 242 -18.87 2.00 -13.38
C LEU A 242 -20.07 1.05 -13.48
N ASN A 243 -20.67 0.95 -14.67
CA ASN A 243 -21.66 -0.10 -14.96
C ASN A 243 -20.91 -1.37 -15.36
N ALA A 244 -20.91 -2.37 -14.50
CA ALA A 244 -20.21 -3.63 -14.71
C ALA A 244 -21.12 -4.81 -14.33
N ARG A 245 -20.76 -6.00 -14.78
CA ARG A 245 -21.25 -7.27 -14.29
C ARG A 245 -20.17 -7.89 -13.44
N ILE A 246 -20.53 -8.51 -12.32
CA ILE A 246 -19.62 -9.28 -11.50
C ILE A 246 -19.77 -10.75 -11.86
N ILE A 247 -18.64 -11.41 -12.05
CA ILE A 247 -18.51 -12.86 -12.21
C ILE A 247 -17.40 -13.36 -11.29
N ASP A 248 -17.32 -14.65 -11.07
CA ASP A 248 -16.21 -15.26 -10.35
C ASP A 248 -14.97 -15.33 -11.27
N ASP A 249 -13.81 -14.98 -10.73
CA ASP A 249 -12.50 -15.17 -11.37
C ASP A 249 -12.22 -16.67 -11.45
N PRO A 250 -12.00 -17.26 -12.65
CA PRO A 250 -11.85 -18.69 -12.82
C PRO A 250 -10.60 -19.30 -12.16
N GLU A 251 -9.62 -18.47 -11.76
CA GLU A 251 -8.38 -18.94 -11.13
C GLU A 251 -8.44 -18.85 -9.59
N THR A 252 -9.25 -17.94 -9.03
CA THR A 252 -9.21 -17.64 -7.59
C THR A 252 -10.57 -17.68 -6.90
N ASP A 253 -11.66 -17.86 -7.67
CA ASP A 253 -13.04 -17.80 -7.19
C ASP A 253 -13.39 -16.45 -6.50
N THR A 254 -12.58 -15.42 -6.73
CA THR A 254 -12.85 -14.08 -6.21
C THR A 254 -13.70 -13.26 -7.17
N PRO A 255 -14.46 -12.24 -6.72
CA PRO A 255 -15.27 -11.44 -7.61
C PRO A 255 -14.43 -10.64 -8.61
N MET A 256 -14.84 -10.63 -9.87
CA MET A 256 -14.21 -9.91 -10.96
C MET A 256 -15.24 -9.07 -11.71
N ALA A 257 -14.95 -7.78 -11.92
CA ALA A 257 -15.81 -6.85 -12.65
C ALA A 257 -15.51 -6.91 -14.15
N ILE A 258 -16.57 -7.06 -14.94
CA ILE A 258 -16.54 -6.91 -16.40
C ILE A 258 -17.35 -5.67 -16.76
N PRO A 259 -16.69 -4.57 -17.19
CA PRO A 259 -17.40 -3.35 -17.60
C PRO A 259 -18.36 -3.61 -18.76
N ARG A 260 -19.59 -3.11 -18.65
CA ARG A 260 -20.56 -3.13 -19.74
C ARG A 260 -20.26 -1.99 -20.71
N ARG A 261 -20.43 -2.23 -22.01
CA ARG A 261 -20.31 -1.17 -23.00
C ARG A 261 -21.39 -0.10 -22.74
N LEU A 262 -21.01 1.16 -22.80
CA LEU A 262 -21.97 2.26 -22.84
C LEU A 262 -22.80 2.07 -24.13
N GLN A 263 -24.09 1.86 -23.99
CA GLN A 263 -24.99 1.94 -25.14
C GLN A 263 -25.05 3.42 -25.57
N THR A 264 -24.31 3.76 -26.61
CA THR A 264 -24.51 5.04 -27.28
C THR A 264 -25.95 5.01 -27.84
N SER A 265 -26.86 5.76 -27.22
CA SER A 265 -28.16 6.01 -27.80
C SER A 265 -27.89 6.69 -29.15
N MET A 266 -27.99 5.93 -30.26
CA MET A 266 -28.11 6.53 -31.58
C MET A 266 -29.44 7.31 -31.55
N THR A 267 -29.34 8.60 -31.34
CA THR A 267 -30.43 9.52 -31.65
C THR A 267 -30.55 9.45 -33.17
N THR A 268 -31.48 8.66 -33.65
CA THR A 268 -31.93 8.71 -35.02
C THR A 268 -32.49 10.11 -35.23
N CYS A 269 -31.71 11.00 -35.84
CA CYS A 269 -32.26 12.19 -36.48
C CYS A 269 -33.13 11.72 -37.65
N ASN A 270 -34.44 11.84 -37.49
CA ASN A 270 -35.40 11.88 -38.58
C ASN A 270 -35.45 13.27 -39.18
#